data_37eeeffefa1511906fbe5ec1429ec789
#
_entry.id   37eeeffefa1511906fbe5ec1429ec789
#
_cell.length_a   1.000
_cell.length_b   1.000
_cell.length_c   1.000
_cell.angle_alpha   90.00
_cell.angle_beta   90.00
_cell.angle_gamma   90.00
#
_symmetry.space_group_name_H-M   'P 1'
#
loop_
_entity.id
_entity.type
_entity.pdbx_description
1 polymer ?
#
loop_
_entity_poly.entity_id
_entity_poly.type
_entity_poly.pdbx_seq_one_letter_code
_entity_poly.pdbx_strand_id
1 'polypeptide(L)'
;MTDKAMKSADPGKSGWHVAVLGGGAWGTALALAMLRAGHSVRLFARDPETVASIGRGENPRYLPGIAIAPGIDATSDIEAALAGADCVLAVTPAQALRATLAAAKDHMPAGIPLVLCAKGIERDTGALLSAIAAEILPRNPVAALSGPSFANDVARGLPTAVVVAAGDEALAADLAARFSAENLRCYSSDDLIGVEIGGALKNVFAIAAGAVTGAGLGASAQAAMVTRGFVELRRIGAAFGARPETLMGLSGLGDLLLTCSSTQSRNFAYGLALGQGKALSGLPLAEGVPTAAIAARIAAERNIDAPIIAAVAAILDGGITIGQAVTALMTRPLKTETND
;
A
#
# COMPACT_ATOMS: atom_id res chain seq x y z
N MET A 1 -0.71 10.28 -42.42
CA MET A 1 -0.75 9.00 -41.71
C MET A 1 0.67 8.51 -41.60
N THR A 2 1.34 8.88 -40.54
CA THR A 2 2.74 8.53 -40.30
C THR A 2 2.78 7.64 -39.07
N ASP A 3 3.12 6.40 -39.32
CA ASP A 3 3.38 5.32 -38.40
C ASP A 3 4.53 5.73 -37.45
N LYS A 4 4.20 6.09 -36.20
CA LYS A 4 5.18 6.41 -35.18
C LYS A 4 5.47 5.13 -34.40
N ALA A 5 6.38 4.31 -34.96
CA ALA A 5 6.93 3.13 -34.31
C ALA A 5 7.31 3.48 -32.86
N MET A 6 6.65 2.80 -31.92
CA MET A 6 7.00 2.79 -30.50
C MET A 6 8.45 2.33 -30.38
N LYS A 7 9.30 3.18 -29.80
CA LYS A 7 10.67 2.80 -29.42
C LYS A 7 10.58 1.67 -28.39
N SER A 8 11.06 0.50 -28.79
CA SER A 8 11.33 -0.64 -27.92
C SER A 8 12.24 -0.22 -26.75
N ALA A 9 12.05 -0.89 -25.61
CA ALA A 9 12.90 -0.77 -24.43
C ALA A 9 14.38 -0.77 -24.79
N ASP A 10 15.16 0.06 -24.10
CA ASP A 10 16.61 0.20 -24.27
C ASP A 10 17.28 -1.17 -24.09
N PRO A 11 17.96 -1.72 -25.12
CA PRO A 11 18.55 -3.06 -25.07
C PRO A 11 19.79 -3.19 -24.16
N GLY A 12 20.12 -2.15 -23.40
CA GLY A 12 21.30 -2.10 -22.52
C GLY A 12 21.08 -2.50 -21.07
N LYS A 13 19.84 -2.70 -20.58
CA LYS A 13 19.59 -3.11 -19.18
C LYS A 13 19.30 -4.61 -19.13
N SER A 14 20.28 -5.41 -18.70
CA SER A 14 20.01 -6.82 -18.34
C SER A 14 18.92 -6.89 -17.29
N GLY A 15 17.95 -7.82 -17.45
CA GLY A 15 16.89 -8.05 -16.48
C GLY A 15 17.49 -8.40 -15.11
N TRP A 16 16.91 -7.84 -14.05
CA TRP A 16 17.23 -8.20 -12.67
C TRP A 16 16.61 -9.53 -12.27
N HIS A 17 17.16 -10.16 -11.24
CA HIS A 17 16.49 -11.18 -10.47
C HIS A 17 15.76 -10.51 -9.30
N VAL A 18 14.43 -10.47 -9.36
CA VAL A 18 13.58 -9.82 -8.35
C VAL A 18 12.97 -10.87 -7.43
N ALA A 19 13.30 -10.79 -6.14
CA ALA A 19 12.64 -11.59 -5.11
C ALA A 19 11.39 -10.88 -4.58
N VAL A 20 10.26 -11.56 -4.56
CA VAL A 20 8.99 -11.02 -4.04
C VAL A 20 8.62 -11.76 -2.76
N LEU A 21 8.68 -11.10 -1.61
CA LEU A 21 8.31 -11.67 -0.32
C LEU A 21 6.83 -11.44 -0.04
N GLY A 22 6.00 -12.45 -0.39
CA GLY A 22 4.56 -12.43 -0.17
C GLY A 22 3.75 -12.90 -1.37
N GLY A 23 3.11 -14.08 -1.27
CA GLY A 23 2.27 -14.70 -2.32
C GLY A 23 0.80 -14.27 -2.29
N GLY A 24 0.47 -13.13 -1.66
CA GLY A 24 -0.89 -12.57 -1.68
C GLY A 24 -1.26 -11.92 -3.02
N ALA A 25 -2.45 -11.34 -3.11
CA ALA A 25 -2.93 -10.67 -4.32
C ALA A 25 -1.93 -9.66 -4.87
N TRP A 26 -1.44 -8.75 -4.00
CA TRP A 26 -0.52 -7.68 -4.40
C TRP A 26 0.86 -8.20 -4.80
N GLY A 27 1.41 -9.18 -4.05
CA GLY A 27 2.70 -9.79 -4.39
C GLY A 27 2.66 -10.54 -5.73
N THR A 28 1.59 -11.30 -5.98
CA THR A 28 1.40 -11.98 -7.26
C THR A 28 1.24 -10.98 -8.42
N ALA A 29 0.50 -9.88 -8.21
CA ALA A 29 0.33 -8.84 -9.21
C ALA A 29 1.65 -8.11 -9.53
N LEU A 30 2.46 -7.80 -8.52
CA LEU A 30 3.79 -7.20 -8.71
C LEU A 30 4.76 -8.18 -9.37
N ALA A 31 4.72 -9.47 -9.02
CA ALA A 31 5.52 -10.50 -9.69
C ALA A 31 5.23 -10.54 -11.20
N LEU A 32 3.95 -10.49 -11.58
CA LEU A 32 3.54 -10.40 -12.99
C LEU A 32 3.98 -9.09 -13.64
N ALA A 33 3.95 -7.97 -12.92
CA ALA A 33 4.42 -6.69 -13.42
C ALA A 33 5.94 -6.69 -13.67
N MET A 34 6.72 -7.29 -12.75
CA MET A 34 8.17 -7.43 -12.92
C MET A 34 8.55 -8.34 -14.09
N LEU A 35 7.81 -9.44 -14.33
CA LEU A 35 7.98 -10.24 -15.54
C LEU A 35 7.75 -9.42 -16.81
N ARG A 36 6.69 -8.58 -16.84
CA ARG A 36 6.40 -7.70 -17.99
C ARG A 36 7.47 -6.62 -18.18
N ALA A 37 8.13 -6.22 -17.10
CA ALA A 37 9.27 -5.30 -17.15
C ALA A 37 10.59 -5.97 -17.62
N GLY A 38 10.56 -7.28 -17.88
CA GLY A 38 11.73 -8.03 -18.39
C GLY A 38 12.66 -8.59 -17.30
N HIS A 39 12.19 -8.70 -16.07
CA HIS A 39 12.93 -9.28 -14.95
C HIS A 39 12.62 -10.77 -14.78
N SER A 40 13.56 -11.54 -14.23
CA SER A 40 13.27 -12.86 -13.68
C SER A 40 12.70 -12.68 -12.26
N VAL A 41 11.73 -13.52 -11.87
CA VAL A 41 11.02 -13.35 -10.62
C VAL A 41 10.98 -14.64 -9.81
N ARG A 42 11.39 -14.54 -8.55
CA ARG A 42 11.14 -15.58 -7.56
C ARG A 42 10.22 -15.06 -6.46
N LEU A 43 9.14 -15.81 -6.19
CA LEU A 43 8.10 -15.41 -5.25
C LEU A 43 8.10 -16.35 -4.04
N PHE A 44 8.27 -15.78 -2.86
CA PHE A 44 8.11 -16.48 -1.60
C PHE A 44 6.68 -16.42 -1.08
N ALA A 45 6.11 -17.57 -0.75
CA ALA A 45 4.85 -17.66 -0.01
C ALA A 45 4.97 -18.72 1.10
N ARG A 46 4.50 -18.38 2.30
CA ARG A 46 4.55 -19.30 3.47
C ARG A 46 3.67 -20.52 3.32
N ASP A 47 2.59 -20.41 2.58
CA ASP A 47 1.61 -21.49 2.37
C ASP A 47 2.00 -22.33 1.14
N PRO A 48 2.34 -23.61 1.33
CA PRO A 48 2.72 -24.50 0.22
C PRO A 48 1.63 -24.65 -0.85
N GLU A 49 0.34 -24.57 -0.48
CA GLU A 49 -0.74 -24.63 -1.47
C GLU A 49 -0.75 -23.39 -2.37
N THR A 50 -0.45 -22.21 -1.81
CA THR A 50 -0.28 -21.00 -2.61
C THR A 50 0.91 -21.14 -3.58
N VAL A 51 2.03 -21.70 -3.14
CA VAL A 51 3.19 -21.99 -4.00
C VAL A 51 2.81 -22.95 -5.13
N ALA A 52 2.17 -24.07 -4.80
CA ALA A 52 1.72 -25.06 -5.77
C ALA A 52 0.73 -24.47 -6.78
N SER A 53 -0.20 -23.61 -6.32
CA SER A 53 -1.18 -22.97 -7.21
C SER A 53 -0.51 -22.01 -8.19
N ILE A 54 0.44 -21.18 -7.71
CA ILE A 54 1.21 -20.27 -8.59
C ILE A 54 2.00 -21.09 -9.63
N GLY A 55 2.60 -22.21 -9.23
CA GLY A 55 3.28 -23.12 -10.15
C GLY A 55 2.35 -23.73 -11.22
N ARG A 56 1.06 -23.86 -10.94
CA ARG A 56 0.03 -24.28 -11.91
C ARG A 56 -0.50 -23.14 -12.78
N GLY A 57 -0.05 -21.90 -12.58
CA GLY A 57 -0.49 -20.73 -13.34
C GLY A 57 -1.75 -20.05 -12.80
N GLU A 58 -2.06 -20.21 -11.51
CA GLU A 58 -3.22 -19.61 -10.86
C GLU A 58 -2.93 -19.22 -9.39
N ASN A 59 -3.74 -18.31 -8.83
CA ASN A 59 -3.74 -18.04 -7.40
C ASN A 59 -5.20 -17.82 -6.92
N PRO A 60 -6.01 -18.88 -6.86
CA PRO A 60 -7.46 -18.79 -6.68
C PRO A 60 -7.86 -18.19 -5.34
N ARG A 61 -7.01 -18.34 -4.32
CA ARG A 61 -7.23 -17.78 -2.99
C ARG A 61 -7.16 -16.25 -2.96
N TYR A 62 -6.26 -15.65 -3.73
CA TYR A 62 -5.94 -14.22 -3.62
C TYR A 62 -6.26 -13.43 -4.90
N LEU A 63 -6.17 -14.07 -6.07
CA LEU A 63 -6.46 -13.48 -7.39
C LEU A 63 -7.33 -14.44 -8.21
N PRO A 64 -8.57 -14.72 -7.79
CA PRO A 64 -9.45 -15.65 -8.51
C PRO A 64 -9.71 -15.16 -9.93
N GLY A 65 -9.64 -16.11 -10.88
CA GLY A 65 -9.91 -15.84 -12.29
C GLY A 65 -8.81 -15.10 -13.05
N ILE A 66 -7.64 -14.89 -12.45
CA ILE A 66 -6.46 -14.34 -13.12
C ILE A 66 -5.49 -15.47 -13.45
N ALA A 67 -5.18 -15.63 -14.74
CA ALA A 67 -4.12 -16.52 -15.18
C ALA A 67 -2.74 -15.91 -14.83
N ILE A 68 -1.88 -16.72 -14.22
CA ILE A 68 -0.50 -16.34 -13.93
C ILE A 68 0.36 -16.80 -15.09
N ALA A 69 1.02 -15.84 -15.75
CA ALA A 69 1.95 -16.16 -16.84
C ALA A 69 3.12 -17.02 -16.32
N PRO A 70 3.63 -17.97 -17.13
CA PRO A 70 4.81 -18.74 -16.77
C PRO A 70 6.02 -17.81 -16.56
N GLY A 71 6.95 -18.22 -15.69
CA GLY A 71 8.17 -17.47 -15.38
C GLY A 71 8.25 -16.95 -13.95
N ILE A 72 7.21 -17.16 -13.12
CA ILE A 72 7.32 -16.95 -11.67
C ILE A 72 7.78 -18.26 -11.04
N ASP A 73 8.99 -18.25 -10.46
CA ASP A 73 9.50 -19.35 -9.64
C ASP A 73 8.99 -19.17 -8.20
N ALA A 74 7.98 -19.94 -7.80
CA ALA A 74 7.37 -19.84 -6.47
C ALA A 74 7.99 -20.85 -5.51
N THR A 75 8.27 -20.40 -4.27
CA THR A 75 8.87 -21.22 -3.22
C THR A 75 8.35 -20.89 -1.83
N SER A 76 8.35 -21.87 -0.93
CA SER A 76 8.14 -21.65 0.50
C SER A 76 9.45 -21.56 1.31
N ASP A 77 10.59 -21.61 0.65
CA ASP A 77 11.92 -21.43 1.22
C ASP A 77 12.40 -19.99 0.99
N ILE A 78 12.61 -19.26 2.08
CA ILE A 78 13.02 -17.85 2.03
C ILE A 78 14.47 -17.69 1.55
N GLU A 79 15.37 -18.63 1.89
CA GLU A 79 16.74 -18.64 1.42
C GLU A 79 16.78 -18.80 -0.11
N ALA A 80 16.07 -19.81 -0.62
CA ALA A 80 15.94 -20.03 -2.05
C ALA A 80 15.33 -18.80 -2.76
N ALA A 81 14.34 -18.14 -2.14
CA ALA A 81 13.73 -16.95 -2.73
C ALA A 81 14.70 -15.78 -2.89
N LEU A 82 15.64 -15.61 -1.95
CA LEU A 82 16.58 -14.50 -1.90
C LEU A 82 17.90 -14.77 -2.64
N ALA A 83 18.19 -16.04 -2.96
CA ALA A 83 19.46 -16.42 -3.59
C ALA A 83 19.67 -15.71 -4.93
N GLY A 84 20.73 -14.90 -5.01
CA GLY A 84 21.12 -14.15 -6.22
C GLY A 84 20.16 -13.02 -6.58
N ALA A 85 19.33 -12.53 -5.65
CA ALA A 85 18.45 -11.40 -5.91
C ALA A 85 19.24 -10.10 -6.10
N ASP A 86 18.84 -9.29 -7.08
CA ASP A 86 19.31 -7.93 -7.32
C ASP A 86 18.44 -6.89 -6.62
N CYS A 87 17.17 -7.27 -6.29
CA CYS A 87 16.21 -6.41 -5.62
C CYS A 87 15.17 -7.28 -4.89
N VAL A 88 14.67 -6.81 -3.75
CA VAL A 88 13.63 -7.47 -2.98
C VAL A 88 12.40 -6.58 -2.87
N LEU A 89 11.23 -7.09 -3.26
CA LEU A 89 9.93 -6.47 -3.00
C LEU A 89 9.33 -7.10 -1.75
N ALA A 90 9.18 -6.33 -0.65
CA ALA A 90 8.51 -6.78 0.56
C ALA A 90 7.00 -6.49 0.47
N VAL A 91 6.20 -7.53 0.23
CA VAL A 91 4.76 -7.43 -0.07
C VAL A 91 3.92 -8.18 0.98
N THR A 92 4.43 -8.31 2.17
CA THR A 92 3.71 -8.86 3.32
C THR A 92 2.82 -7.81 3.97
N PRO A 93 1.79 -8.19 4.75
CA PRO A 93 1.05 -7.23 5.56
C PRO A 93 1.97 -6.39 6.46
N ALA A 94 1.63 -5.12 6.68
CA ALA A 94 2.45 -4.20 7.47
C ALA A 94 2.82 -4.75 8.84
N GLN A 95 1.86 -5.37 9.55
CA GLN A 95 2.06 -5.97 10.87
C GLN A 95 2.92 -7.26 10.86
N ALA A 96 3.16 -7.84 9.69
CA ALA A 96 4.02 -9.01 9.53
C ALA A 96 5.43 -8.67 9.02
N LEU A 97 5.67 -7.41 8.64
CA LEU A 97 6.92 -6.99 8.00
C LEU A 97 8.14 -7.28 8.86
N ARG A 98 8.13 -6.85 10.13
CA ARG A 98 9.25 -7.06 11.07
C ARG A 98 9.65 -8.53 11.15
N ALA A 99 8.69 -9.42 11.38
CA ALA A 99 8.94 -10.85 11.46
C ALA A 99 9.45 -11.43 10.13
N THR A 100 8.93 -10.95 9.01
CA THR A 100 9.38 -11.40 7.68
C THR A 100 10.81 -10.96 7.40
N LEU A 101 11.17 -9.70 7.70
CA LEU A 101 12.54 -9.20 7.50
C LEU A 101 13.52 -9.86 8.46
N ALA A 102 13.12 -10.13 9.71
CA ALA A 102 13.94 -10.86 10.66
C ALA A 102 14.27 -12.28 10.17
N ALA A 103 13.28 -12.98 9.60
CA ALA A 103 13.49 -14.31 9.01
C ALA A 103 14.35 -14.26 7.73
N ALA A 104 14.30 -13.14 6.98
CA ALA A 104 15.07 -12.94 5.76
C ALA A 104 16.51 -12.49 6.00
N LYS A 105 16.82 -11.96 7.19
CA LYS A 105 18.04 -11.19 7.48
C LYS A 105 19.34 -11.92 7.13
N ASP A 106 19.45 -13.17 7.49
CA ASP A 106 20.69 -13.96 7.30
C ASP A 106 20.89 -14.38 5.85
N HIS A 107 19.85 -14.36 5.03
CA HIS A 107 19.84 -14.74 3.62
C HIS A 107 19.78 -13.51 2.69
N MET A 108 19.60 -12.30 3.25
CA MET A 108 19.46 -11.07 2.46
C MET A 108 20.81 -10.64 1.87
N PRO A 109 20.96 -10.60 0.54
CA PRO A 109 22.20 -10.08 -0.07
C PRO A 109 22.42 -8.63 0.34
N ALA A 110 23.67 -8.32 0.74
CA ALA A 110 24.00 -6.97 1.22
C ALA A 110 24.03 -5.96 0.05
N GLY A 111 23.56 -4.74 0.31
CA GLY A 111 23.63 -3.63 -0.64
C GLY A 111 22.55 -3.61 -1.72
N ILE A 112 21.74 -4.65 -1.84
CA ILE A 112 20.62 -4.64 -2.80
C ILE A 112 19.42 -3.83 -2.26
N PRO A 113 18.61 -3.18 -3.13
CA PRO A 113 17.44 -2.44 -2.69
C PRO A 113 16.36 -3.36 -2.09
N LEU A 114 15.79 -2.90 -0.97
CA LEU A 114 14.57 -3.43 -0.39
C LEU A 114 13.43 -2.45 -0.65
N VAL A 115 12.42 -2.87 -1.42
CA VAL A 115 11.27 -2.04 -1.78
C VAL A 115 10.05 -2.48 -0.97
N LEU A 116 9.58 -1.59 -0.12
CA LEU A 116 8.39 -1.79 0.72
C LEU A 116 7.13 -1.54 -0.11
N CYS A 117 6.29 -2.56 -0.22
CA CYS A 117 5.02 -2.50 -0.96
C CYS A 117 3.80 -2.62 -0.03
N ALA A 118 4.03 -2.84 1.26
CA ALA A 118 3.02 -2.80 2.30
C ALA A 118 2.64 -1.35 2.65
N LYS A 119 1.41 -1.14 3.12
CA LYS A 119 0.86 0.19 3.43
C LYS A 119 0.30 0.18 4.85
N GLY A 120 1.03 0.76 5.79
CA GLY A 120 0.64 0.79 7.20
C GLY A 120 1.72 1.34 8.10
N ILE A 121 1.42 1.34 9.39
CA ILE A 121 2.31 1.74 10.49
C ILE A 121 2.37 0.58 11.47
N GLU A 122 3.52 0.26 12.02
CA GLU A 122 3.65 -0.83 12.99
C GLU A 122 2.85 -0.53 14.26
N ARG A 123 2.04 -1.49 14.72
CA ARG A 123 1.09 -1.28 15.83
C ARG A 123 1.80 -0.94 17.14
N ASP A 124 2.77 -1.73 17.50
CA ASP A 124 3.35 -1.69 18.85
C ASP A 124 4.24 -0.47 19.06
N THR A 125 5.01 -0.08 18.04
CA THR A 125 5.98 1.02 18.12
C THR A 125 5.47 2.32 17.52
N GLY A 126 4.53 2.29 16.57
CA GLY A 126 4.16 3.43 15.74
C GLY A 126 5.22 3.79 14.69
N ALA A 127 6.17 2.91 14.44
CA ALA A 127 7.23 3.12 13.46
C ALA A 127 6.71 2.98 12.02
N LEU A 128 7.26 3.79 11.12
CA LEU A 128 7.12 3.60 9.68
C LEU A 128 7.86 2.33 9.25
N LEU A 129 7.40 1.73 8.17
CA LEU A 129 7.95 0.47 7.68
C LEU A 129 9.41 0.61 7.22
N SER A 130 9.79 1.78 6.69
CA SER A 130 11.17 2.11 6.32
C SER A 130 12.10 2.14 7.53
N ALA A 131 11.65 2.66 8.67
CA ALA A 131 12.42 2.65 9.90
C ALA A 131 12.66 1.22 10.42
N ILE A 132 11.64 0.35 10.34
CA ILE A 132 11.77 -1.07 10.69
C ILE A 132 12.76 -1.77 9.75
N ALA A 133 12.69 -1.50 8.46
CA ALA A 133 13.58 -2.07 7.47
C ALA A 133 15.04 -1.65 7.72
N ALA A 134 15.29 -0.37 7.99
CA ALA A 134 16.62 0.15 8.29
C ALA A 134 17.19 -0.41 9.60
N GLU A 135 16.34 -0.66 10.61
CA GLU A 135 16.74 -1.30 11.87
C GLU A 135 17.23 -2.74 11.65
N ILE A 136 16.49 -3.53 10.87
CA ILE A 136 16.76 -4.96 10.69
C ILE A 136 17.84 -5.22 9.64
N LEU A 137 17.81 -4.44 8.54
CA LEU A 137 18.66 -4.60 7.36
C LEU A 137 19.45 -3.33 7.04
N PRO A 138 20.33 -2.86 7.95
CA PRO A 138 20.99 -1.55 7.84
C PRO A 138 21.95 -1.44 6.63
N ARG A 139 22.28 -2.54 5.97
CA ARG A 139 23.15 -2.56 4.78
C ARG A 139 22.38 -2.50 3.46
N ASN A 140 21.03 -2.52 3.51
CA ASN A 140 20.19 -2.54 2.34
C ASN A 140 19.49 -1.18 2.17
N PRO A 141 19.65 -0.50 1.04
CA PRO A 141 18.93 0.74 0.80
C PRO A 141 17.42 0.45 0.72
N VAL A 142 16.64 1.31 1.36
CA VAL A 142 15.18 1.14 1.48
C VAL A 142 14.46 2.08 0.52
N ALA A 143 13.51 1.53 -0.21
CA ALA A 143 12.56 2.26 -1.03
C ALA A 143 11.12 1.84 -0.72
N ALA A 144 10.14 2.59 -1.18
CA ALA A 144 8.71 2.24 -1.09
C ALA A 144 8.05 2.36 -2.46
N LEU A 145 7.10 1.46 -2.74
CA LEU A 145 6.23 1.50 -3.91
C LEU A 145 4.80 1.71 -3.44
N SER A 146 4.16 2.81 -3.88
CA SER A 146 2.79 3.16 -3.53
C SER A 146 2.10 3.92 -4.66
N GLY A 147 0.76 4.00 -4.62
CA GLY A 147 -0.04 4.70 -5.62
C GLY A 147 -1.36 3.98 -5.89
N PRO A 148 -2.22 4.56 -6.73
CA PRO A 148 -3.53 4.03 -7.05
C PRO A 148 -3.41 2.73 -7.87
N SER A 149 -3.47 1.59 -7.20
CA SER A 149 -3.20 0.29 -7.81
C SER A 149 -3.98 -0.83 -7.11
N PHE A 150 -5.02 -1.32 -7.75
CA PHE A 150 -5.63 -2.58 -7.32
C PHE A 150 -4.87 -3.77 -7.90
N ALA A 151 -4.66 -4.79 -7.08
CA ALA A 151 -3.92 -5.98 -7.46
C ALA A 151 -4.53 -6.67 -8.71
N ASN A 152 -5.86 -6.69 -8.80
CA ASN A 152 -6.56 -7.27 -9.94
C ASN A 152 -6.25 -6.54 -11.25
N ASP A 153 -6.23 -5.20 -11.22
CA ASP A 153 -5.99 -4.37 -12.40
C ASP A 153 -4.53 -4.53 -12.87
N VAL A 154 -3.57 -4.46 -11.94
CA VAL A 154 -2.14 -4.68 -12.24
C VAL A 154 -1.88 -6.09 -12.75
N ALA A 155 -2.49 -7.11 -12.15
CA ALA A 155 -2.34 -8.49 -12.59
C ALA A 155 -2.85 -8.71 -14.02
N ARG A 156 -3.95 -8.06 -14.39
CA ARG A 156 -4.50 -8.06 -15.76
C ARG A 156 -3.69 -7.24 -16.76
N GLY A 157 -2.71 -6.47 -16.31
CA GLY A 157 -1.95 -5.57 -17.18
C GLY A 157 -2.75 -4.33 -17.59
N LEU A 158 -3.70 -3.88 -16.79
CA LEU A 158 -4.40 -2.63 -17.05
C LEU A 158 -3.48 -1.44 -16.75
N PRO A 159 -3.64 -0.30 -17.45
CA PRO A 159 -2.81 0.87 -17.25
C PRO A 159 -2.83 1.33 -15.78
N THR A 160 -1.67 1.40 -15.18
CA THR A 160 -1.49 1.76 -13.76
C THR A 160 -0.31 2.71 -13.61
N ALA A 161 -0.44 3.69 -12.74
CA ALA A 161 0.64 4.61 -12.38
C ALA A 161 0.89 4.57 -10.88
N VAL A 162 2.17 4.42 -10.50
CA VAL A 162 2.61 4.34 -9.09
C VAL A 162 3.83 5.23 -8.86
N VAL A 163 4.18 5.44 -7.59
CA VAL A 163 5.42 6.11 -7.18
C VAL A 163 6.36 5.09 -6.57
N VAL A 164 7.63 5.18 -6.94
CA VAL A 164 8.75 4.53 -6.27
C VAL A 164 9.54 5.62 -5.55
N ALA A 165 9.62 5.55 -4.24
CA ALA A 165 10.29 6.55 -3.43
C ALA A 165 11.47 5.95 -2.66
N ALA A 166 12.56 6.70 -2.56
CA ALA A 166 13.71 6.39 -1.71
C ALA A 166 14.32 7.68 -1.20
N GLY A 167 15.05 7.64 -0.08
CA GLY A 167 15.77 8.83 0.40
C GLY A 167 16.90 9.29 -0.52
N ASP A 168 17.36 8.43 -1.43
CA ASP A 168 18.29 8.75 -2.52
C ASP A 168 17.50 8.86 -3.84
N GLU A 169 17.51 10.05 -4.43
CA GLU A 169 16.82 10.37 -5.69
C GLU A 169 17.31 9.49 -6.86
N ALA A 170 18.62 9.20 -6.93
CA ALA A 170 19.19 8.36 -7.97
C ALA A 170 18.69 6.92 -7.87
N LEU A 171 18.60 6.37 -6.66
CA LEU A 171 18.01 5.06 -6.41
C LEU A 171 16.52 5.04 -6.78
N ALA A 172 15.75 6.04 -6.38
CA ALA A 172 14.33 6.14 -6.72
C ALA A 172 14.12 6.17 -8.25
N ALA A 173 14.93 6.95 -8.96
CA ALA A 173 14.88 7.06 -10.42
C ALA A 173 15.27 5.75 -11.13
N ASP A 174 16.33 5.06 -10.68
CA ASP A 174 16.76 3.77 -11.27
C ASP A 174 15.69 2.69 -11.05
N LEU A 175 15.15 2.57 -9.82
CA LEU A 175 14.06 1.63 -9.52
C LEU A 175 12.80 1.94 -10.33
N ALA A 176 12.40 3.21 -10.43
CA ALA A 176 11.24 3.61 -11.22
C ALA A 176 11.41 3.27 -12.71
N ALA A 177 12.60 3.50 -13.26
CA ALA A 177 12.91 3.15 -14.64
C ALA A 177 12.91 1.64 -14.89
N ARG A 178 13.40 0.83 -13.94
CA ARG A 178 13.44 -0.64 -14.06
C ARG A 178 12.08 -1.28 -13.90
N PHE A 179 11.24 -0.78 -13.00
CA PHE A 179 9.92 -1.34 -12.72
C PHE A 179 8.87 -0.90 -13.73
N SER A 180 9.15 0.14 -14.51
CA SER A 180 8.24 0.60 -15.57
C SER A 180 8.14 -0.42 -16.69
N ALA A 181 6.91 -0.71 -17.10
CA ALA A 181 6.56 -1.58 -18.19
C ALA A 181 5.46 -0.91 -19.05
N GLU A 182 5.06 -1.55 -20.14
CA GLU A 182 4.01 -1.03 -21.03
C GLU A 182 2.76 -0.56 -20.27
N ASN A 183 2.36 -1.32 -19.25
CA ASN A 183 1.11 -1.10 -18.51
C ASN A 183 1.33 -0.61 -17.07
N LEU A 184 2.58 -0.45 -16.63
CA LEU A 184 2.94 0.06 -15.31
C LEU A 184 3.90 1.23 -15.47
N ARG A 185 3.42 2.43 -15.15
CA ARG A 185 4.25 3.64 -15.15
C ARG A 185 4.68 3.98 -13.73
N CYS A 186 5.98 3.94 -13.47
CA CYS A 186 6.55 4.32 -12.19
C CYS A 186 7.13 5.73 -12.26
N TYR A 187 6.74 6.58 -11.29
CA TYR A 187 7.33 7.90 -11.07
C TYR A 187 8.28 7.82 -9.88
N SER A 188 9.42 8.48 -9.95
CA SER A 188 10.35 8.55 -8.84
C SER A 188 10.01 9.67 -7.86
N SER A 189 10.38 9.50 -6.59
CA SER A 189 10.31 10.53 -5.55
C SER A 189 11.43 10.35 -4.54
N ASP A 190 11.97 11.43 -4.01
CA ASP A 190 12.92 11.44 -2.90
C ASP A 190 12.23 11.64 -1.53
N ASP A 191 10.89 11.68 -1.49
CA ASP A 191 10.09 11.75 -0.27
C ASP A 191 9.53 10.38 0.12
N LEU A 192 10.39 9.53 0.66
CA LEU A 192 10.03 8.20 1.15
C LEU A 192 8.93 8.27 2.22
N ILE A 193 9.07 9.21 3.16
CA ILE A 193 8.14 9.39 4.28
C ILE A 193 6.74 9.79 3.77
N GLY A 194 6.66 10.74 2.84
CA GLY A 194 5.39 11.18 2.28
C GLY A 194 4.65 10.05 1.55
N VAL A 195 5.39 9.22 0.82
CA VAL A 195 4.82 8.06 0.11
C VAL A 195 4.32 6.99 1.09
N GLU A 196 5.03 6.72 2.18
CA GLU A 196 4.60 5.76 3.21
C GLU A 196 3.36 6.25 3.97
N ILE A 197 3.37 7.50 4.45
CA ILE A 197 2.25 8.08 5.22
C ILE A 197 0.99 8.15 4.37
N GLY A 198 1.10 8.61 3.12
CA GLY A 198 -0.03 8.64 2.18
C GLY A 198 -0.66 7.26 2.03
N GLY A 199 0.17 6.25 1.74
CA GLY A 199 -0.26 4.87 1.58
C GLY A 199 -0.85 4.24 2.85
N ALA A 200 -0.34 4.58 4.04
CA ALA A 200 -0.82 4.04 5.31
C ALA A 200 -2.18 4.63 5.71
N LEU A 201 -2.28 5.96 5.75
CA LEU A 201 -3.46 6.64 6.28
C LEU A 201 -4.69 6.55 5.37
N LYS A 202 -4.51 6.48 4.03
CA LYS A 202 -5.64 6.30 3.11
C LYS A 202 -6.55 5.14 3.49
N ASN A 203 -6.00 4.09 4.08
CA ASN A 203 -6.73 2.89 4.46
C ASN A 203 -7.72 3.16 5.60
N VAL A 204 -7.40 4.07 6.51
CA VAL A 204 -8.30 4.52 7.59
C VAL A 204 -9.49 5.29 7.00
N PHE A 205 -9.21 6.22 6.08
CA PHE A 205 -10.26 7.00 5.42
C PHE A 205 -11.13 6.15 4.50
N ALA A 206 -10.58 5.08 3.92
CA ALA A 206 -11.36 4.12 3.14
C ALA A 206 -12.38 3.36 4.01
N ILE A 207 -12.03 3.01 5.26
CA ILE A 207 -13.00 2.47 6.23
C ILE A 207 -14.11 3.51 6.51
N ALA A 208 -13.72 4.78 6.74
CA ALA A 208 -14.71 5.84 6.97
C ALA A 208 -15.64 6.03 5.76
N ALA A 209 -15.10 6.05 4.54
CA ALA A 209 -15.89 6.18 3.30
C ALA A 209 -16.86 5.02 3.13
N GLY A 210 -16.39 3.80 3.37
CA GLY A 210 -17.24 2.61 3.36
C GLY A 210 -18.34 2.66 4.40
N ALA A 211 -18.03 3.12 5.64
CA ALA A 211 -19.00 3.24 6.72
C ALA A 211 -20.08 4.30 6.41
N VAL A 212 -19.71 5.45 5.87
CA VAL A 212 -20.64 6.49 5.39
C VAL A 212 -21.57 5.93 4.32
N THR A 213 -21.02 5.20 3.35
CA THR A 213 -21.81 4.57 2.28
C THR A 213 -22.74 3.49 2.83
N GLY A 214 -22.23 2.63 3.71
CA GLY A 214 -22.99 1.54 4.32
C GLY A 214 -24.13 2.02 5.22
N ALA A 215 -23.93 3.12 5.91
CA ALA A 215 -24.96 3.76 6.74
C ALA A 215 -25.97 4.59 5.94
N GLY A 216 -25.86 4.67 4.61
CA GLY A 216 -26.82 5.37 3.74
C GLY A 216 -26.77 6.90 3.88
N LEU A 217 -25.63 7.50 4.28
CA LEU A 217 -25.53 8.93 4.54
C LEU A 217 -25.42 9.79 3.26
N GLY A 218 -25.31 9.15 2.11
CA GLY A 218 -25.33 9.79 0.80
C GLY A 218 -23.96 10.23 0.26
N ALA A 219 -23.91 10.50 -1.06
CA ALA A 219 -22.69 10.82 -1.78
C ALA A 219 -22.03 12.14 -1.32
N SER A 220 -22.84 13.14 -0.93
CA SER A 220 -22.32 14.42 -0.44
C SER A 220 -21.53 14.25 0.87
N ALA A 221 -22.05 13.43 1.80
CA ALA A 221 -21.36 13.13 3.04
C ALA A 221 -20.07 12.35 2.78
N GLN A 222 -20.08 11.40 1.84
CA GLN A 222 -18.87 10.66 1.43
C GLN A 222 -17.81 11.60 0.86
N ALA A 223 -18.18 12.49 -0.07
CA ALA A 223 -17.26 13.46 -0.67
C ALA A 223 -16.67 14.40 0.37
N ALA A 224 -17.50 14.96 1.26
CA ALA A 224 -17.05 15.82 2.36
C ALA A 224 -16.09 15.08 3.30
N MET A 225 -16.42 13.84 3.68
CA MET A 225 -15.56 13.02 4.53
C MET A 225 -14.19 12.73 3.89
N VAL A 226 -14.14 12.37 2.60
CA VAL A 226 -12.89 12.12 1.90
C VAL A 226 -12.04 13.38 1.82
N THR A 227 -12.66 14.53 1.48
CA THR A 227 -11.97 15.82 1.41
C THR A 227 -11.39 16.22 2.78
N ARG A 228 -12.18 16.10 3.85
CA ARG A 228 -11.71 16.41 5.21
C ARG A 228 -10.68 15.38 5.70
N GLY A 229 -10.85 14.11 5.35
CA GLY A 229 -9.86 13.07 5.62
C GLY A 229 -8.51 13.35 4.95
N PHE A 230 -8.52 13.91 3.74
CA PHE A 230 -7.28 14.32 3.09
C PHE A 230 -6.58 15.48 3.84
N VAL A 231 -7.33 16.40 4.44
CA VAL A 231 -6.74 17.45 5.28
C VAL A 231 -6.04 16.84 6.51
N GLU A 232 -6.68 15.87 7.18
CA GLU A 232 -6.06 15.16 8.32
C GLU A 232 -4.82 14.39 7.89
N LEU A 233 -4.85 13.73 6.73
CA LEU A 233 -3.70 13.03 6.14
C LEU A 233 -2.52 14.01 5.97
N ARG A 234 -2.77 15.20 5.42
CA ARG A 234 -1.74 16.24 5.25
C ARG A 234 -1.17 16.72 6.58
N ARG A 235 -2.02 16.92 7.60
CA ARG A 235 -1.56 17.36 8.94
C ARG A 235 -0.65 16.33 9.60
N ILE A 236 -1.06 15.06 9.57
CA ILE A 236 -0.21 13.99 10.10
C ILE A 236 1.05 13.85 9.26
N GLY A 237 0.95 13.88 7.93
CA GLY A 237 2.10 13.82 7.04
C GLY A 237 3.12 14.91 7.34
N ALA A 238 2.67 16.16 7.51
CA ALA A 238 3.53 17.29 7.86
C ALA A 238 4.28 17.06 9.19
N ALA A 239 3.62 16.46 10.19
CA ALA A 239 4.24 16.12 11.48
C ALA A 239 5.31 15.02 11.38
N PHE A 240 5.36 14.28 10.28
CA PHE A 240 6.43 13.32 9.95
C PHE A 240 7.44 13.88 8.95
N GLY A 241 7.26 15.10 8.46
CA GLY A 241 8.13 15.74 7.49
C GLY A 241 7.81 15.38 6.03
N ALA A 242 6.63 14.82 5.76
CA ALA A 242 6.15 14.58 4.40
C ALA A 242 5.92 15.89 3.64
N ARG A 243 6.27 15.92 2.35
CA ARG A 243 6.05 17.09 1.51
C ARG A 243 4.59 17.17 1.04
N PRO A 244 3.99 18.37 1.05
CA PRO A 244 2.62 18.55 0.57
C PRO A 244 2.40 18.06 -0.87
N GLU A 245 3.38 18.27 -1.76
CA GLU A 245 3.35 17.87 -3.16
C GLU A 245 3.25 16.34 -3.31
N THR A 246 3.98 15.58 -2.49
CA THR A 246 3.93 14.13 -2.45
C THR A 246 2.54 13.63 -2.04
N LEU A 247 1.97 14.27 -1.01
CA LEU A 247 0.63 13.90 -0.51
C LEU A 247 -0.48 14.28 -1.51
N MET A 248 -0.29 15.34 -2.32
CA MET A 248 -1.20 15.70 -3.43
C MET A 248 -1.06 14.78 -4.65
N GLY A 249 0.00 13.99 -4.71
CA GLY A 249 0.33 13.11 -5.83
C GLY A 249 -0.38 11.75 -5.77
N LEU A 250 0.20 10.79 -6.54
CA LEU A 250 -0.36 9.44 -6.72
C LEU A 250 -0.44 8.64 -5.42
N SER A 251 0.59 8.69 -4.56
CA SER A 251 0.65 7.91 -3.32
C SER A 251 -0.24 8.45 -2.19
N GLY A 252 -0.61 9.73 -2.25
CA GLY A 252 -1.52 10.39 -1.31
C GLY A 252 -2.93 10.48 -1.87
N LEU A 253 -3.27 11.62 -2.49
CA LEU A 253 -4.62 11.91 -2.99
C LEU A 253 -5.10 10.88 -4.03
N GLY A 254 -4.25 10.48 -4.97
CA GLY A 254 -4.63 9.52 -6.02
C GLY A 254 -5.05 8.17 -5.44
N ASP A 255 -4.25 7.60 -4.53
CA ASP A 255 -4.55 6.32 -3.91
C ASP A 255 -5.70 6.42 -2.88
N LEU A 256 -5.86 7.58 -2.23
CA LEU A 256 -7.02 7.87 -1.37
C LEU A 256 -8.32 7.82 -2.17
N LEU A 257 -8.40 8.53 -3.29
CA LEU A 257 -9.58 8.57 -4.15
C LEU A 257 -9.96 7.18 -4.65
N LEU A 258 -8.98 6.42 -5.18
CA LEU A 258 -9.20 5.05 -5.64
C LEU A 258 -9.73 4.17 -4.50
N THR A 259 -9.09 4.23 -3.33
CA THR A 259 -9.38 3.33 -2.22
C THR A 259 -10.72 3.65 -1.56
N CYS A 260 -11.17 4.91 -1.57
CA CYS A 260 -12.44 5.36 -1.01
C CYS A 260 -13.66 5.20 -1.94
N SER A 261 -13.47 4.76 -3.19
CA SER A 261 -14.54 4.74 -4.20
C SER A 261 -14.99 3.35 -4.64
N SER A 262 -14.35 2.27 -4.18
CA SER A 262 -14.60 0.93 -4.71
C SER A 262 -14.53 -0.16 -3.65
N THR A 263 -15.43 -1.15 -3.77
CA THR A 263 -15.42 -2.39 -2.97
C THR A 263 -14.24 -3.32 -3.31
N GLN A 264 -13.47 -3.06 -4.36
CA GLN A 264 -12.17 -3.70 -4.57
C GLN A 264 -11.19 -3.35 -3.43
N SER A 265 -11.38 -2.20 -2.79
CA SER A 265 -10.67 -1.87 -1.55
C SER A 265 -11.24 -2.67 -0.39
N ARG A 266 -10.41 -3.55 0.20
CA ARG A 266 -10.76 -4.33 1.40
C ARG A 266 -11.15 -3.41 2.57
N ASN A 267 -10.51 -2.25 2.69
CA ASN A 267 -10.80 -1.27 3.73
C ASN A 267 -12.17 -0.62 3.51
N PHE A 268 -12.49 -0.23 2.28
CA PHE A 268 -13.82 0.30 1.94
C PHE A 268 -14.90 -0.78 2.15
N ALA A 269 -14.67 -2.01 1.68
CA ALA A 269 -15.60 -3.12 1.87
C ALA A 269 -15.84 -3.44 3.35
N TYR A 270 -14.78 -3.38 4.18
CA TYR A 270 -14.89 -3.53 5.62
C TYR A 270 -15.75 -2.42 6.25
N GLY A 271 -15.49 -1.15 5.90
CA GLY A 271 -16.30 -0.01 6.34
C GLY A 271 -17.74 -0.10 5.89
N LEU A 272 -17.99 -0.55 4.65
CA LEU A 272 -19.33 -0.76 4.11
C LEU A 272 -20.13 -1.78 4.93
N ALA A 273 -19.51 -2.92 5.27
CA ALA A 273 -20.12 -3.93 6.13
C ALA A 273 -20.41 -3.39 7.53
N LEU A 274 -19.46 -2.63 8.11
CA LEU A 274 -19.63 -1.95 9.39
C LEU A 274 -20.80 -0.97 9.37
N GLY A 275 -20.90 -0.12 8.33
CA GLY A 275 -22.00 0.83 8.16
C GLY A 275 -23.38 0.17 7.97
N GLN A 276 -23.39 -1.03 7.40
CA GLN A 276 -24.60 -1.84 7.22
C GLN A 276 -24.98 -2.66 8.47
N GLY A 277 -24.20 -2.60 9.55
CA GLY A 277 -24.40 -3.42 10.74
C GLY A 277 -24.18 -4.92 10.51
N LYS A 278 -23.43 -5.30 9.49
CA LYS A 278 -23.10 -6.70 9.17
C LYS A 278 -22.00 -7.24 10.06
N ALA A 279 -21.96 -8.57 10.22
CA ALA A 279 -20.86 -9.24 10.89
C ALA A 279 -19.51 -8.96 10.17
N LEU A 280 -18.48 -8.61 10.94
CA LEU A 280 -17.17 -8.30 10.44
C LEU A 280 -16.23 -9.53 10.50
N SER A 281 -16.65 -10.59 11.19
CA SER A 281 -15.91 -11.86 11.25
C SER A 281 -15.83 -12.52 9.88
N GLY A 282 -14.62 -13.00 9.52
CA GLY A 282 -14.40 -13.66 8.22
C GLY A 282 -14.15 -12.72 7.03
N LEU A 283 -14.21 -11.41 7.23
CA LEU A 283 -13.81 -10.45 6.20
C LEU A 283 -12.29 -10.52 5.95
N PRO A 284 -11.85 -10.25 4.71
CA PRO A 284 -10.43 -10.14 4.40
C PRO A 284 -9.74 -9.07 5.26
N LEU A 285 -8.43 -9.30 5.53
CA LEU A 285 -7.61 -8.37 6.30
C LEU A 285 -7.70 -6.94 5.72
N ALA A 286 -8.14 -6.00 6.56
CA ALA A 286 -8.19 -4.56 6.29
C ALA A 286 -7.08 -3.87 7.08
N GLU A 287 -6.04 -3.40 6.40
CA GLU A 287 -4.85 -2.75 7.00
C GLU A 287 -5.21 -1.45 7.74
N GLY A 288 -6.32 -0.81 7.38
CA GLY A 288 -6.82 0.38 8.04
C GLY A 288 -7.26 0.14 9.48
N VAL A 289 -7.67 -1.08 9.84
CA VAL A 289 -8.12 -1.41 11.20
C VAL A 289 -7.01 -1.22 12.24
N PRO A 290 -5.85 -1.89 12.15
CA PRO A 290 -4.75 -1.61 13.07
C PRO A 290 -4.19 -0.19 12.91
N THR A 291 -4.19 0.37 11.69
CA THR A 291 -3.66 1.71 11.43
C THR A 291 -4.49 2.81 12.08
N ALA A 292 -5.81 2.67 12.20
CA ALA A 292 -6.68 3.67 12.80
C ALA A 292 -6.31 3.97 14.27
N ALA A 293 -6.15 2.92 15.08
CA ALA A 293 -5.77 3.07 16.49
C ALA A 293 -4.40 3.74 16.64
N ILE A 294 -3.43 3.34 15.81
CA ILE A 294 -2.06 3.89 15.83
C ILE A 294 -2.08 5.37 15.41
N ALA A 295 -2.77 5.68 14.30
CA ALA A 295 -2.86 7.05 13.80
C ALA A 295 -3.57 7.97 14.78
N ALA A 296 -4.62 7.50 15.47
CA ALA A 296 -5.31 8.25 16.52
C ALA A 296 -4.39 8.52 17.72
N ARG A 297 -3.60 7.52 18.17
CA ARG A 297 -2.60 7.67 19.22
C ARG A 297 -1.54 8.70 18.84
N ILE A 298 -0.96 8.58 17.65
CA ILE A 298 0.06 9.54 17.15
C ILE A 298 -0.50 10.96 17.06
N ALA A 299 -1.73 11.12 16.57
CA ALA A 299 -2.39 12.41 16.50
C ALA A 299 -2.57 13.04 17.88
N ALA A 300 -3.00 12.24 18.88
CA ALA A 300 -3.15 12.69 20.26
C ALA A 300 -1.81 13.08 20.91
N GLU A 301 -0.78 12.22 20.79
CA GLU A 301 0.56 12.45 21.34
C GLU A 301 1.23 13.70 20.75
N ARG A 302 0.96 14.03 19.49
CA ARG A 302 1.52 15.18 18.77
C ARG A 302 0.60 16.40 18.72
N ASN A 303 -0.56 16.36 19.40
CA ASN A 303 -1.59 17.40 19.36
C ASN A 303 -2.04 17.78 17.95
N ILE A 304 -2.23 16.80 17.07
CA ILE A 304 -2.71 16.98 15.71
C ILE A 304 -4.24 16.86 15.70
N ASP A 305 -4.93 17.85 15.12
CA ASP A 305 -6.39 17.82 14.95
C ASP A 305 -6.78 16.82 13.84
N ALA A 306 -7.16 15.61 14.24
CA ALA A 306 -7.51 14.49 13.35
C ALA A 306 -8.83 13.82 13.80
N PRO A 307 -9.95 14.54 13.77
CA PRO A 307 -11.21 14.06 14.32
C PRO A 307 -11.82 12.88 13.58
N ILE A 308 -11.61 12.73 12.26
CA ILE A 308 -12.12 11.59 11.49
C ILE A 308 -11.36 10.33 11.87
N ILE A 309 -10.03 10.41 11.97
CA ILE A 309 -9.19 9.27 12.41
C ILE A 309 -9.57 8.85 13.82
N ALA A 310 -9.75 9.81 14.75
CA ALA A 310 -10.21 9.53 16.11
C ALA A 310 -11.59 8.85 16.14
N ALA A 311 -12.54 9.33 15.34
CA ALA A 311 -13.85 8.73 15.20
C ALA A 311 -13.81 7.30 14.66
N VAL A 312 -13.00 7.05 13.60
CA VAL A 312 -12.82 5.70 13.05
C VAL A 312 -12.22 4.76 14.09
N ALA A 313 -11.18 5.18 14.81
CA ALA A 313 -10.58 4.39 15.87
C ALA A 313 -11.60 4.04 16.97
N ALA A 314 -12.38 5.01 17.45
CA ALA A 314 -13.39 4.81 18.47
C ALA A 314 -14.56 3.90 18.01
N ILE A 315 -14.96 3.98 16.74
CA ILE A 315 -15.97 3.08 16.17
C ILE A 315 -15.43 1.64 16.11
N LEU A 316 -14.20 1.46 15.67
CA LEU A 316 -13.56 0.14 15.55
C LEU A 316 -13.33 -0.53 16.89
N ASP A 317 -13.11 0.25 17.95
CA ASP A 317 -13.00 -0.20 19.35
C ASP A 317 -14.36 -0.44 20.01
N GLY A 318 -15.46 -0.08 19.35
CA GLY A 318 -16.83 -0.21 19.90
C GLY A 318 -17.21 0.88 20.91
N GLY A 319 -16.39 1.91 21.09
CA GLY A 319 -16.62 3.00 22.02
C GLY A 319 -17.75 3.94 21.62
N ILE A 320 -17.98 4.11 20.32
CA ILE A 320 -19.08 4.95 19.78
C ILE A 320 -19.73 4.29 18.56
N THR A 321 -20.97 4.65 18.29
CA THR A 321 -21.67 4.27 17.05
C THR A 321 -21.35 5.23 15.91
N ILE A 322 -21.62 4.82 14.66
CA ILE A 322 -21.48 5.70 13.49
C ILE A 322 -22.34 6.95 13.63
N GLY A 323 -23.59 6.83 14.14
CA GLY A 323 -24.49 7.97 14.37
C GLY A 323 -23.90 8.97 15.37
N GLN A 324 -23.33 8.49 16.47
CA GLN A 324 -22.65 9.35 17.46
C GLN A 324 -21.42 10.04 16.85
N ALA A 325 -20.62 9.33 16.04
CA ALA A 325 -19.48 9.91 15.35
C ALA A 325 -19.90 11.02 14.38
N VAL A 326 -20.95 10.80 13.59
CA VAL A 326 -21.51 11.82 12.68
C VAL A 326 -21.98 13.04 13.47
N THR A 327 -22.74 12.86 14.55
CA THR A 327 -23.18 13.96 15.40
C THR A 327 -22.01 14.74 15.96
N ALA A 328 -20.99 14.04 16.51
CA ALA A 328 -19.81 14.68 17.07
C ALA A 328 -19.01 15.48 16.02
N LEU A 329 -18.88 14.97 14.79
CA LEU A 329 -18.20 15.67 13.70
C LEU A 329 -18.98 16.90 13.23
N MET A 330 -20.32 16.79 13.11
CA MET A 330 -21.21 17.88 12.65
C MET A 330 -21.40 19.00 13.66
N THR A 331 -21.20 18.74 14.95
CA THR A 331 -21.33 19.75 16.02
C THR A 331 -20.02 20.45 16.37
N ARG A 332 -18.91 20.14 15.66
CA ARG A 332 -17.64 20.85 15.85
C ARG A 332 -17.79 22.35 15.55
N PRO A 333 -17.03 23.22 16.23
CA PRO A 333 -17.03 24.65 15.91
C PRO A 333 -16.73 24.89 14.43
N LEU A 334 -17.48 25.83 13.84
CA LEU A 334 -17.25 26.22 12.45
C LEU A 334 -15.87 26.87 12.30
N LYS A 335 -15.16 26.49 11.26
CA LYS A 335 -13.87 27.05 10.87
C LYS A 335 -13.96 27.57 9.43
N THR A 336 -13.06 28.46 9.06
CA THR A 336 -12.89 28.84 7.65
C THR A 336 -12.17 27.69 6.92
N GLU A 337 -12.60 27.39 5.70
CA GLU A 337 -12.04 26.27 4.92
C GLU A 337 -10.53 26.43 4.64
N THR A 338 -10.05 27.67 4.59
CA THR A 338 -8.64 28.02 4.30
C THR A 338 -7.73 28.00 5.53
N ASN A 339 -8.26 27.89 6.74
CA ASN A 339 -7.50 27.90 8.00
C ASN A 339 -7.26 26.50 8.57
N ASP A 340 -7.26 25.52 7.71
CA ASP A 340 -7.02 24.13 8.07
C ASP A 340 -5.68 23.59 7.55
#